data_9d528295aadc726aa3cb54bd1ce59c81
#
_entry.id   9d528295aadc726aa3cb54bd1ce59c81
#
_cell.length_a   1.000
_cell.length_b   1.000
_cell.length_c   1.000
_cell.angle_alpha   90.00
_cell.angle_beta   90.00
_cell.angle_gamma   90.00
#
_symmetry.space_group_name_H-M   'P 1'
#
loop_
_entity.id
_entity.type
_entity.pdbx_description
1 polymer ?
#
loop_
_entity_poly.entity_id
_entity_poly.type
_entity_poly.pdbx_seq_one_letter_code
_entity_poly.pdbx_strand_id
1 'polypeptide(L)'
;MAIDPTLVIVIAAVAVVLLIGVAIWYGRKRRSDQLSYRFGPEYERTLEETGDRRKAEANLAEREKRVRALSIRPLEAKERDRYNALWRKVQANFVDDPSGAISQADSLLGEVMTARGYPVSDFDQAAEDLSVDHALVVQHYRAGHEVAVQHEHGKADTEALRRAMIHYRELFEELVQDEPVEESRLERKESVQ
;
A
#
# COMPACT_ATOMS: atom_id res chain seq x y z
N MET A 1 30.91 56.12 5.74
CA MET A 1 29.52 55.88 5.35
C MET A 1 28.88 55.03 6.48
N ALA A 2 28.07 55.65 7.33
CA ALA A 2 27.35 54.91 8.38
C ALA A 2 26.15 54.20 7.70
N ILE A 3 26.09 52.86 7.79
CA ILE A 3 24.97 52.12 7.29
C ILE A 3 23.77 52.41 8.20
N ASP A 4 22.66 52.86 7.59
CA ASP A 4 21.43 53.18 8.31
C ASP A 4 20.93 51.94 9.07
N PRO A 5 20.79 51.98 10.41
CA PRO A 5 20.37 50.80 11.19
C PRO A 5 18.99 50.29 10.76
N THR A 6 18.13 51.14 10.23
CA THR A 6 16.83 50.72 9.68
C THR A 6 17.02 49.85 8.44
N LEU A 7 17.95 50.17 7.56
CA LEU A 7 18.27 49.35 6.37
C LEU A 7 18.77 47.95 6.75
N VAL A 8 19.62 47.87 7.78
CA VAL A 8 20.13 46.58 8.27
C VAL A 8 19.00 45.70 8.81
N ILE A 9 18.07 46.28 9.57
CA ILE A 9 16.92 45.55 10.13
C ILE A 9 16.02 45.04 8.99
N VAL A 10 15.77 45.86 7.98
CA VAL A 10 14.93 45.46 6.81
C VAL A 10 15.60 44.29 6.04
N ILE A 11 16.90 44.38 5.77
CA ILE A 11 17.62 43.29 5.08
C ILE A 11 17.61 42.04 5.93
N ALA A 12 17.81 42.11 7.22
CA ALA A 12 17.74 40.94 8.12
C ALA A 12 16.32 40.30 8.12
N ALA A 13 15.27 41.11 8.17
CA ALA A 13 13.90 40.62 8.12
C ALA A 13 13.60 39.91 6.79
N VAL A 14 14.01 40.47 5.66
CA VAL A 14 13.87 39.84 4.34
C VAL A 14 14.64 38.53 4.26
N ALA A 15 15.88 38.49 4.77
CA ALA A 15 16.69 37.28 4.81
C ALA A 15 16.02 36.15 5.63
N VAL A 16 15.44 36.48 6.79
CA VAL A 16 14.71 35.51 7.62
C VAL A 16 13.48 34.96 6.89
N VAL A 17 12.70 35.80 6.22
CA VAL A 17 11.53 35.37 5.43
C VAL A 17 11.95 34.44 4.29
N LEU A 18 13.03 34.77 3.59
CA LEU A 18 13.58 33.91 2.53
C LEU A 18 14.06 32.56 3.08
N LEU A 19 14.76 32.54 4.20
CA LEU A 19 15.22 31.30 4.85
C LEU A 19 14.03 30.41 5.27
N ILE A 20 12.97 31.01 5.84
CA ILE A 20 11.74 30.29 6.19
C ILE A 20 11.10 29.72 4.92
N GLY A 21 11.02 30.52 3.85
CA GLY A 21 10.47 30.06 2.56
C GLY A 21 11.23 28.86 1.98
N VAL A 22 12.55 28.93 1.99
CA VAL A 22 13.44 27.84 1.56
C VAL A 22 13.28 26.61 2.44
N ALA A 23 13.21 26.77 3.75
CA ALA A 23 13.04 25.66 4.69
C ALA A 23 11.68 24.94 4.48
N ILE A 24 10.61 25.70 4.29
CA ILE A 24 9.27 25.15 3.98
C ILE A 24 9.28 24.42 2.64
N TRP A 25 9.88 25.02 1.60
CA TRP A 25 9.98 24.41 0.29
C TRP A 25 10.77 23.10 0.33
N TYR A 26 11.91 23.10 0.99
CA TYR A 26 12.76 21.91 1.16
C TYR A 26 12.06 20.80 1.96
N GLY A 27 11.37 21.16 3.05
CA GLY A 27 10.59 20.21 3.85
C GLY A 27 9.45 19.57 3.05
N ARG A 28 8.75 20.37 2.25
CA ARG A 28 7.69 19.86 1.35
C ARG A 28 8.23 18.93 0.27
N LYS A 29 9.33 19.32 -0.38
CA LYS A 29 9.96 18.50 -1.41
C LYS A 29 10.39 17.14 -0.83
N ARG A 30 11.08 17.16 0.31
CA ARG A 30 11.53 15.92 0.97
C ARG A 30 10.37 15.01 1.34
N ARG A 31 9.27 15.56 1.85
CA ARG A 31 8.07 14.78 2.17
C ARG A 31 7.43 14.17 0.93
N SER A 32 7.35 14.92 -0.15
CA SER A 32 6.83 14.45 -1.44
C SER A 32 7.68 13.30 -1.99
N ASP A 33 9.01 13.42 -1.95
CA ASP A 33 9.93 12.38 -2.40
C ASP A 33 9.80 11.10 -1.53
N GLN A 34 9.57 11.26 -0.22
CA GLN A 34 9.32 10.13 0.69
C GLN A 34 8.01 9.41 0.38
N LEU A 35 6.92 10.15 0.13
CA LEU A 35 5.63 9.55 -0.23
C LEU A 35 5.72 8.84 -1.58
N SER A 36 6.32 9.46 -2.60
CA SER A 36 6.52 8.84 -3.90
C SER A 36 7.35 7.55 -3.81
N TYR A 37 8.41 7.55 -3.01
CA TYR A 37 9.23 6.35 -2.80
C TYR A 37 8.47 5.24 -2.05
N ARG A 38 7.72 5.59 -0.99
CA ARG A 38 6.99 4.62 -0.17
C ARG A 38 5.83 3.98 -0.91
N PHE A 39 5.04 4.80 -1.59
CA PHE A 39 3.83 4.35 -2.27
C PHE A 39 4.06 3.89 -3.72
N GLY A 40 5.24 4.19 -4.30
CA GLY A 40 5.56 3.76 -5.65
C GLY A 40 4.43 4.02 -6.66
N PRO A 41 3.93 2.96 -7.33
CA PRO A 41 2.86 3.11 -8.33
C PRO A 41 1.54 3.67 -7.77
N GLU A 42 1.24 3.46 -6.50
CA GLU A 42 0.02 4.02 -5.87
C GLU A 42 0.09 5.54 -5.72
N TYR A 43 1.30 6.12 -5.63
CA TYR A 43 1.46 7.57 -5.65
C TYR A 43 0.97 8.16 -6.97
N GLU A 44 1.43 7.62 -8.10
CA GLU A 44 1.03 8.08 -9.44
C GLU A 44 -0.47 7.87 -9.67
N ARG A 45 -1.00 6.71 -9.28
CA ARG A 45 -2.43 6.43 -9.35
C ARG A 45 -3.26 7.46 -8.55
N THR A 46 -2.88 7.74 -7.30
CA THR A 46 -3.59 8.70 -6.47
C THR A 46 -3.49 10.13 -7.05
N LEU A 47 -2.36 10.46 -7.68
CA LEU A 47 -2.17 11.73 -8.37
C LEU A 47 -3.09 11.85 -9.60
N GLU A 48 -3.23 10.81 -10.40
CA GLU A 48 -4.14 10.77 -11.54
C GLU A 48 -5.60 10.89 -11.10
N GLU A 49 -6.02 10.17 -10.06
CA GLU A 49 -7.38 10.20 -9.52
C GLU A 49 -7.77 11.58 -8.94
N THR A 50 -6.84 12.22 -8.26
CA THR A 50 -7.12 13.52 -7.60
C THR A 50 -6.88 14.72 -8.50
N GLY A 51 -6.06 14.59 -9.55
CA GLY A 51 -5.65 15.65 -10.45
C GLY A 51 -4.85 16.78 -9.78
N ASP A 52 -4.51 16.65 -8.49
CA ASP A 52 -3.80 17.68 -7.72
C ASP A 52 -2.82 17.02 -6.74
N ARG A 53 -1.54 17.39 -6.86
CA ARG A 53 -0.47 16.82 -6.05
C ARG A 53 -0.68 17.00 -4.53
N ARG A 54 -1.20 18.15 -4.11
CA ARG A 54 -1.42 18.41 -2.69
C ARG A 54 -2.53 17.54 -2.13
N LYS A 55 -3.59 17.33 -2.93
CA LYS A 55 -4.70 16.45 -2.56
C LYS A 55 -4.23 14.99 -2.52
N ALA A 56 -3.46 14.55 -3.51
CA ALA A 56 -2.87 13.20 -3.53
C ALA A 56 -2.00 12.96 -2.29
N GLU A 57 -1.06 13.85 -2.00
CA GLU A 57 -0.18 13.73 -0.84
C GLU A 57 -0.94 13.80 0.50
N ALA A 58 -1.99 14.58 0.58
CA ALA A 58 -2.86 14.63 1.77
C ALA A 58 -3.63 13.31 1.95
N ASN A 59 -4.16 12.73 0.87
CA ASN A 59 -4.82 11.43 0.88
C ASN A 59 -3.86 10.33 1.33
N LEU A 60 -2.67 10.24 0.73
CA LEU A 60 -1.66 9.25 1.12
C LEU A 60 -1.21 9.39 2.57
N ALA A 61 -1.06 10.62 3.06
CA ALA A 61 -0.73 10.88 4.47
C ALA A 61 -1.87 10.47 5.43
N GLU A 62 -3.13 10.59 5.01
CA GLU A 62 -4.27 10.13 5.81
C GLU A 62 -4.34 8.60 5.85
N ARG A 63 -4.02 7.90 4.72
CA ARG A 63 -3.85 6.43 4.71
C ARG A 63 -2.78 5.99 5.71
N GLU A 64 -1.60 6.61 5.70
CA GLU A 64 -0.53 6.31 6.66
C GLU A 64 -0.97 6.52 8.11
N LYS A 65 -1.71 7.60 8.38
CA LYS A 65 -2.22 7.88 9.73
C LYS A 65 -3.25 6.83 10.17
N ARG A 66 -4.14 6.42 9.27
CA ARG A 66 -5.16 5.40 9.52
C ARG A 66 -4.52 4.04 9.81
N VAL A 67 -3.58 3.61 8.96
CA VAL A 67 -2.88 2.33 9.11
C VAL A 67 -2.02 2.30 10.39
N ARG A 68 -1.38 3.39 10.77
CA ARG A 68 -0.66 3.49 12.07
C ARG A 68 -1.55 3.32 13.29
N ALA A 69 -2.85 3.56 13.18
CA ALA A 69 -3.81 3.35 14.26
C ALA A 69 -4.34 1.90 14.33
N LEU A 70 -4.06 1.08 13.31
CA LEU A 70 -4.41 -0.33 13.28
C LEU A 70 -3.37 -1.15 14.06
N SER A 71 -3.80 -2.31 14.56
CA SER A 71 -2.92 -3.28 15.21
C SER A 71 -2.49 -4.36 14.21
N ILE A 72 -1.75 -3.95 13.18
CA ILE A 72 -1.27 -4.87 12.14
C ILE A 72 -0.16 -5.74 12.72
N ARG A 73 -0.25 -7.05 12.48
CA ARG A 73 0.71 -8.05 12.94
C ARG A 73 1.04 -9.07 11.85
N PRO A 74 2.22 -9.67 11.88
CA PRO A 74 2.49 -10.86 11.07
C PRO A 74 1.63 -12.04 11.52
N LEU A 75 1.44 -13.01 10.63
CA LEU A 75 0.77 -14.25 10.95
C LEU A 75 1.70 -15.16 11.77
N GLU A 76 1.14 -15.88 12.74
CA GLU A 76 1.86 -16.94 13.45
C GLU A 76 2.13 -18.13 12.51
N ALA A 77 3.14 -18.95 12.81
CA ALA A 77 3.50 -20.11 12.00
C ALA A 77 2.32 -21.06 11.73
N LYS A 78 1.50 -21.34 12.76
CA LYS A 78 0.29 -22.16 12.62
C LYS A 78 -0.77 -21.54 11.73
N GLU A 79 -0.91 -20.20 11.78
CA GLU A 79 -1.84 -19.48 10.91
C GLU A 79 -1.36 -19.54 9.46
N ARG A 80 -0.06 -19.33 9.23
CA ARG A 80 0.57 -19.46 7.89
C ARG A 80 0.35 -20.86 7.30
N ASP A 81 0.61 -21.91 8.08
CA ASP A 81 0.41 -23.29 7.62
C ASP A 81 -1.05 -23.57 7.26
N ARG A 82 -1.97 -23.09 8.08
CA ARG A 82 -3.43 -23.19 7.83
C ARG A 82 -3.82 -22.49 6.55
N TYR A 83 -3.42 -21.22 6.38
CA TYR A 83 -3.77 -20.45 5.19
C TYR A 83 -3.13 -21.02 3.93
N ASN A 84 -1.89 -21.47 3.98
CA ASN A 84 -1.25 -22.19 2.89
C ASN A 84 -1.99 -23.47 2.49
N ALA A 85 -2.50 -24.23 3.47
CA ALA A 85 -3.31 -25.42 3.18
C ALA A 85 -4.66 -25.09 2.53
N LEU A 86 -5.31 -23.99 2.96
CA LEU A 86 -6.55 -23.48 2.36
C LEU A 86 -6.31 -22.99 0.93
N TRP A 87 -5.23 -22.23 0.72
CA TRP A 87 -4.86 -21.74 -0.60
C TRP A 87 -4.65 -22.87 -1.62
N ARG A 88 -3.94 -23.92 -1.23
CA ARG A 88 -3.77 -25.12 -2.09
C ARG A 88 -5.11 -25.76 -2.49
N LYS A 89 -6.11 -25.76 -1.59
CA LYS A 89 -7.46 -26.25 -1.93
C LYS A 89 -8.15 -25.34 -2.94
N VAL A 90 -8.06 -24.04 -2.75
CA VAL A 90 -8.62 -23.05 -3.70
C VAL A 90 -8.01 -23.23 -5.09
N GLN A 91 -6.68 -23.39 -5.16
CA GLN A 91 -6.00 -23.63 -6.44
C GLN A 91 -6.42 -24.97 -7.09
N ALA A 92 -6.60 -26.03 -6.31
CA ALA A 92 -7.07 -27.31 -6.83
C ALA A 92 -8.50 -27.21 -7.36
N ASN A 93 -9.38 -26.50 -6.66
CA ASN A 93 -10.77 -26.28 -7.08
C ASN A 93 -10.88 -25.50 -8.40
N PHE A 94 -9.88 -24.69 -8.73
CA PHE A 94 -9.90 -23.87 -9.96
C PHE A 94 -9.98 -24.73 -11.23
N VAL A 95 -9.52 -25.97 -11.21
CA VAL A 95 -9.54 -26.88 -12.35
C VAL A 95 -11.00 -27.25 -12.73
N ASP A 96 -11.83 -27.52 -11.72
CA ASP A 96 -13.19 -28.00 -11.89
C ASP A 96 -14.21 -26.85 -11.86
N ASP A 97 -13.98 -25.82 -11.03
CA ASP A 97 -14.85 -24.66 -10.87
C ASP A 97 -14.03 -23.37 -10.77
N PRO A 98 -13.59 -22.79 -11.90
CA PRO A 98 -12.83 -21.52 -11.90
C PRO A 98 -13.56 -20.37 -11.23
N SER A 99 -14.88 -20.28 -11.41
CA SER A 99 -15.71 -19.22 -10.84
C SER A 99 -15.76 -19.29 -9.32
N GLY A 100 -16.14 -20.45 -8.80
CA GLY A 100 -16.19 -20.67 -7.36
C GLY A 100 -14.81 -20.55 -6.69
N ALA A 101 -13.74 -20.93 -7.39
CA ALA A 101 -12.38 -20.79 -6.89
C ALA A 101 -11.94 -19.32 -6.76
N ILE A 102 -12.35 -18.43 -7.68
CA ILE A 102 -12.07 -16.99 -7.55
C ILE A 102 -12.79 -16.40 -6.33
N SER A 103 -14.07 -16.71 -6.13
CA SER A 103 -14.82 -16.25 -4.96
C SER A 103 -14.21 -16.78 -3.64
N GLN A 104 -13.73 -18.04 -3.64
CA GLN A 104 -13.02 -18.61 -2.49
C GLN A 104 -11.67 -17.92 -2.25
N ALA A 105 -10.93 -17.56 -3.31
CA ALA A 105 -9.66 -16.85 -3.22
C ALA A 105 -9.86 -15.46 -2.60
N ASP A 106 -10.84 -14.70 -3.08
CA ASP A 106 -11.18 -13.37 -2.56
C ASP A 106 -11.55 -13.45 -1.07
N SER A 107 -12.45 -14.36 -0.70
CA SER A 107 -12.84 -14.60 0.68
C SER A 107 -11.65 -14.96 1.58
N LEU A 108 -10.76 -15.85 1.11
CA LEU A 108 -9.58 -16.27 1.84
C LEU A 108 -8.58 -15.11 2.04
N LEU A 109 -8.40 -14.25 1.05
CA LEU A 109 -7.60 -13.04 1.18
C LEU A 109 -8.17 -12.10 2.24
N GLY A 110 -9.48 -11.89 2.27
CA GLY A 110 -10.16 -11.13 3.32
C GLY A 110 -9.94 -11.71 4.72
N GLU A 111 -9.96 -13.06 4.86
CA GLU A 111 -9.63 -13.73 6.13
C GLU A 111 -8.18 -13.48 6.56
N VAL A 112 -7.23 -13.59 5.65
CA VAL A 112 -5.81 -13.32 5.90
C VAL A 112 -5.60 -11.86 6.32
N MET A 113 -6.18 -10.92 5.60
CA MET A 113 -6.09 -9.49 5.92
C MET A 113 -6.68 -9.21 7.31
N THR A 114 -7.86 -9.76 7.62
CA THR A 114 -8.49 -9.65 8.94
C THR A 114 -7.62 -10.23 10.05
N ALA A 115 -7.03 -11.42 9.84
CA ALA A 115 -6.14 -12.05 10.81
C ALA A 115 -4.88 -11.21 11.07
N ARG A 116 -4.44 -10.45 10.08
CA ARG A 116 -3.34 -9.49 10.20
C ARG A 116 -3.75 -8.15 10.83
N GLY A 117 -5.04 -7.87 10.97
CA GLY A 117 -5.56 -6.64 11.58
C GLY A 117 -5.97 -5.56 10.60
N TYR A 118 -6.04 -5.86 9.29
CA TYR A 118 -6.61 -4.94 8.30
C TYR A 118 -8.15 -4.98 8.32
N PRO A 119 -8.85 -3.83 8.29
CA PRO A 119 -10.30 -3.80 8.08
C PRO A 119 -10.63 -4.17 6.63
N VAL A 120 -11.63 -5.03 6.43
CA VAL A 120 -12.03 -5.54 5.11
C VAL A 120 -13.50 -5.29 4.79
N SER A 121 -14.16 -4.40 5.53
CA SER A 121 -15.59 -4.09 5.34
C SER A 121 -15.89 -3.38 4.03
N ASP A 122 -14.93 -2.69 3.46
CA ASP A 122 -15.01 -1.97 2.20
C ASP A 122 -13.73 -2.25 1.39
N PHE A 123 -13.90 -2.64 0.12
CA PHE A 123 -12.79 -3.04 -0.74
C PHE A 123 -11.83 -1.88 -1.01
N ASP A 124 -12.36 -0.70 -1.36
CA ASP A 124 -11.52 0.44 -1.72
C ASP A 124 -10.69 0.90 -0.52
N GLN A 125 -11.30 0.96 0.66
CA GLN A 125 -10.58 1.27 1.90
C GLN A 125 -9.54 0.20 2.24
N ALA A 126 -9.89 -1.09 2.11
CA ALA A 126 -8.96 -2.19 2.37
C ALA A 126 -7.73 -2.13 1.44
N ALA A 127 -7.94 -1.86 0.14
CA ALA A 127 -6.87 -1.66 -0.82
C ALA A 127 -6.03 -0.41 -0.52
N GLU A 128 -6.66 0.69 -0.09
CA GLU A 128 -5.94 1.89 0.35
C GLU A 128 -5.06 1.62 1.58
N ASP A 129 -5.59 0.93 2.59
CA ASP A 129 -4.85 0.62 3.81
C ASP A 129 -3.70 -0.35 3.51
N LEU A 130 -3.94 -1.36 2.67
CA LEU A 130 -2.93 -2.29 2.20
C LEU A 130 -1.79 -1.59 1.44
N SER A 131 -2.10 -0.53 0.67
CA SER A 131 -1.12 0.20 -0.13
C SER A 131 -0.02 0.88 0.70
N VAL A 132 -0.23 1.08 2.00
CA VAL A 132 0.74 1.74 2.90
C VAL A 132 1.96 0.86 3.14
N ASP A 133 1.75 -0.44 3.32
CA ASP A 133 2.81 -1.40 3.64
C ASP A 133 3.15 -2.31 2.45
N HIS A 134 2.21 -2.51 1.51
CA HIS A 134 2.29 -3.43 0.38
C HIS A 134 2.01 -2.75 -0.96
N ALA A 135 2.61 -1.58 -1.21
CA ALA A 135 2.35 -0.72 -2.37
C ALA A 135 2.52 -1.42 -3.73
N LEU A 136 3.43 -2.40 -3.83
CA LEU A 136 3.70 -3.11 -5.08
C LEU A 136 2.63 -4.16 -5.38
N VAL A 137 2.10 -4.84 -4.36
CA VAL A 137 1.16 -5.95 -4.56
C VAL A 137 -0.31 -5.52 -4.50
N VAL A 138 -0.62 -4.35 -3.97
CA VAL A 138 -2.01 -3.85 -3.94
C VAL A 138 -2.62 -3.73 -5.35
N GLN A 139 -1.81 -3.50 -6.37
CA GLN A 139 -2.28 -3.49 -7.76
C GLN A 139 -2.82 -4.85 -8.20
N HIS A 140 -2.19 -5.95 -7.73
CA HIS A 140 -2.69 -7.31 -7.97
C HIS A 140 -4.03 -7.52 -7.28
N TYR A 141 -4.21 -7.01 -6.05
CA TYR A 141 -5.49 -7.08 -5.35
C TYR A 141 -6.61 -6.40 -6.15
N ARG A 142 -6.36 -5.18 -6.65
CA ARG A 142 -7.33 -4.45 -7.46
C ARG A 142 -7.63 -5.17 -8.79
N ALA A 143 -6.60 -5.64 -9.50
CA ALA A 143 -6.76 -6.34 -10.76
C ALA A 143 -7.53 -7.66 -10.60
N GLY A 144 -7.27 -8.42 -9.54
CA GLY A 144 -8.01 -9.64 -9.22
C GLY A 144 -9.49 -9.35 -8.93
N HIS A 145 -9.76 -8.35 -8.10
CA HIS A 145 -11.12 -7.94 -7.74
C HIS A 145 -11.92 -7.41 -8.94
N GLU A 146 -11.30 -6.61 -9.79
CA GLU A 146 -11.96 -6.11 -11.00
C GLU A 146 -12.45 -7.27 -11.88
N VAL A 147 -11.63 -8.31 -12.06
CA VAL A 147 -12.06 -9.50 -12.83
C VAL A 147 -13.16 -10.26 -12.10
N ALA A 148 -13.12 -10.37 -10.78
CA ALA A 148 -14.18 -11.02 -10.01
C ALA A 148 -15.53 -10.29 -10.19
N VAL A 149 -15.54 -8.97 -10.10
CA VAL A 149 -16.71 -8.13 -10.35
C VAL A 149 -17.21 -8.26 -11.81
N GLN A 150 -16.31 -8.26 -12.79
CA GLN A 150 -16.66 -8.47 -14.19
C GLN A 150 -17.30 -9.85 -14.42
N HIS A 151 -16.81 -10.87 -13.70
CA HIS A 151 -17.36 -12.22 -13.79
C HIS A 151 -18.80 -12.31 -13.25
N GLU A 152 -19.07 -11.67 -12.11
CA GLU A 152 -20.44 -11.59 -11.56
C GLU A 152 -21.44 -11.00 -12.57
N HIS A 153 -20.97 -10.09 -13.43
CA HIS A 153 -21.75 -9.50 -14.52
C HIS A 153 -21.73 -10.33 -15.82
N GLY A 154 -21.15 -11.53 -15.82
CA GLY A 154 -21.06 -12.41 -16.98
C GLY A 154 -20.12 -11.92 -18.10
N LYS A 155 -19.15 -11.02 -17.75
CA LYS A 155 -18.24 -10.38 -18.71
C LYS A 155 -16.82 -10.96 -18.71
N ALA A 156 -16.50 -11.83 -17.78
CA ALA A 156 -15.17 -12.44 -17.70
C ALA A 156 -15.20 -13.89 -18.21
N ASP A 157 -14.25 -14.23 -19.06
CA ASP A 157 -14.01 -15.60 -19.52
C ASP A 157 -13.08 -16.37 -18.58
N THR A 158 -12.89 -17.67 -18.80
CA THR A 158 -12.04 -18.54 -17.98
C THR A 158 -10.58 -18.06 -17.96
N GLU A 159 -10.08 -17.47 -19.04
CA GLU A 159 -8.72 -16.94 -19.09
C GLU A 159 -8.58 -15.67 -18.23
N ALA A 160 -9.61 -14.82 -18.17
CA ALA A 160 -9.65 -13.71 -17.25
C ALA A 160 -9.63 -14.20 -15.80
N LEU A 161 -10.41 -15.22 -15.45
CA LEU A 161 -10.40 -15.83 -14.12
C LEU A 161 -9.03 -16.44 -13.77
N ARG A 162 -8.34 -17.06 -14.74
CA ARG A 162 -6.98 -17.55 -14.55
C ARG A 162 -6.00 -16.43 -14.20
N ARG A 163 -6.10 -15.29 -14.89
CA ARG A 163 -5.29 -14.10 -14.56
C ARG A 163 -5.60 -13.57 -13.17
N ALA A 164 -6.89 -13.49 -12.79
CA ALA A 164 -7.29 -13.09 -11.45
C ALA A 164 -6.70 -14.01 -10.36
N MET A 165 -6.69 -15.34 -10.59
CA MET A 165 -6.07 -16.29 -9.67
C MET A 165 -4.56 -16.04 -9.50
N ILE A 166 -3.86 -15.66 -10.58
CA ILE A 166 -2.43 -15.29 -10.51
C ILE A 166 -2.26 -14.01 -9.66
N HIS A 167 -3.07 -12.98 -9.90
CA HIS A 167 -3.04 -11.76 -9.13
C HIS A 167 -3.32 -12.00 -7.64
N TYR A 168 -4.34 -12.78 -7.32
CA TYR A 168 -4.65 -13.13 -5.92
C TYR A 168 -3.54 -13.94 -5.26
N ARG A 169 -2.83 -14.79 -6.03
CA ARG A 169 -1.67 -15.52 -5.51
C ARG A 169 -0.53 -14.60 -5.08
N GLU A 170 -0.16 -13.62 -5.91
CA GLU A 170 0.90 -12.67 -5.58
C GLU A 170 0.60 -11.91 -4.27
N LEU A 171 -0.65 -11.46 -4.10
CA LEU A 171 -1.07 -10.85 -2.84
C LEU A 171 -1.05 -11.82 -1.67
N PHE A 172 -1.57 -13.05 -1.87
CA PHE A 172 -1.61 -14.07 -0.84
C PHE A 172 -0.20 -14.41 -0.32
N GLU A 173 0.72 -14.66 -1.24
CA GLU A 173 2.11 -14.99 -0.91
C GLU A 173 2.77 -13.86 -0.12
N GLU A 174 2.59 -12.61 -0.51
CA GLU A 174 3.09 -11.45 0.21
C GLU A 174 2.52 -11.39 1.65
N LEU A 175 1.19 -11.46 1.79
CA LEU A 175 0.54 -11.33 3.10
C LEU A 175 0.84 -12.50 4.06
N VAL A 176 1.09 -13.70 3.55
CA VAL A 176 1.37 -14.88 4.36
C VAL A 176 2.86 -14.98 4.73
N GLN A 177 3.77 -14.52 3.85
CA GLN A 177 5.21 -14.61 4.05
C GLN A 177 5.83 -13.38 4.71
N ASP A 178 5.07 -12.28 4.83
CA ASP A 178 5.58 -11.03 5.38
C ASP A 178 6.05 -11.22 6.82
N GLU A 179 7.37 -11.25 6.97
CA GLU A 179 8.06 -11.29 8.26
C GLU A 179 8.14 -9.88 8.85
N PRO A 180 8.19 -9.73 10.18
CA PRO A 180 8.30 -8.42 10.81
C PRO A 180 9.49 -7.65 10.24
N VAL A 181 9.25 -6.42 9.78
CA VAL A 181 10.28 -5.53 9.18
C VAL A 181 11.50 -5.34 10.11
N GLU A 182 11.36 -5.59 11.41
CA GLU A 182 12.45 -5.54 12.38
C GLU A 182 13.43 -6.72 12.25
N GLU A 183 12.95 -7.94 12.02
CA GLU A 183 13.83 -9.11 11.85
C GLU A 183 14.63 -9.03 10.56
N SER A 184 14.00 -8.66 9.46
CA SER A 184 14.68 -8.50 8.17
C SER A 184 15.71 -7.35 8.17
N ARG A 185 15.55 -6.34 9.04
CA ARG A 185 16.56 -5.27 9.24
C ARG A 185 17.74 -5.73 10.09
N LEU A 186 17.53 -6.61 11.06
CA LEU A 186 18.60 -7.13 11.92
C LEU A 186 19.45 -8.13 11.14
N GLU A 187 18.85 -9.05 10.41
CA GLU A 187 19.56 -10.02 9.55
C GLU A 187 20.40 -9.33 8.47
N ARG A 188 19.88 -8.25 7.86
CA ARG A 188 20.63 -7.48 6.87
C ARG A 188 21.81 -6.70 7.47
N LYS A 189 21.77 -6.37 8.76
CA LYS A 189 22.90 -5.74 9.46
C LYS A 189 23.96 -6.75 9.88
N GLU A 190 23.58 -7.98 10.20
CA GLU A 190 24.52 -9.05 10.55
C GLU A 190 25.23 -9.63 9.32
N SER A 191 24.58 -9.65 8.15
CA SER A 191 25.19 -10.15 6.91
C SER A 191 26.21 -9.20 6.25
N VAL A 192 26.40 -7.99 6.78
CA VAL A 192 27.33 -6.95 6.27
C VAL A 192 28.55 -6.77 7.20
N GLN A 193 28.68 -7.55 8.26
CA GLN A 193 29.90 -7.65 9.09
C GLN A 193 30.74 -8.87 8.67
#